data_ba0bd9e6734a5bda8148c21461f6bc4f
#
_entry.id   ba0bd9e6734a5bda8148c21461f6bc4f
#
_cell.length_a   1.000
_cell.length_b   1.000
_cell.length_c   1.000
_cell.angle_alpha   90.00
_cell.angle_beta   90.00
_cell.angle_gamma   90.00
#
_symmetry.space_group_name_H-M   'P 1'
#
loop_
_entity.id
_entity.type
_entity.pdbx_description
1 polymer ?
#
loop_
_entity_poly.entity_id
_entity_poly.type
_entity_poly.pdbx_seq_one_letter_code
_entity_poly.pdbx_strand_id
1 'polypeptide(L)'
;MHNKKVLILGLARSGYSAALTLNKLNCEVIINDYNTEEKLNSNQINELKELNIKCIFGSHPDDLLDKSFDYLIKNPGIRNDHKYVLKANELGIPVINEVELAYRLLPKDVNILSITGSNGKTTTTTLIYNIIKKSGLPVHLAGNIGYPICSILDKVKSGDIIVSEISCQQLANIDKFKPNIAVLTNLSPAHIDFFGNYDNYKKVKAKLFKNQTSSDIAIINNDNLDSINETKDIKSKKLFISLTNKKDVYFKDNKFYYHNELIMDRDLMFLKGNHNVENAMDAILVAKLLNINNDVIIDVLKNFRGVEHRLEYVDEVNNIKFYNDTEATNIKCTQIALSSFNEPIILFLGGLERGQNFNDLKDYIKNVKVIIGIGECRERVREFANKNNIECFIFEHLKDGFKKMVEVSKTGDIVLLSPASASWDQYKECEERGAEFKKYVEELKNGKRN
;
A
#
# COMPACT_ATOMS: atom_id res chain seq x y z
N MET A 1 17.64 -20.74 -5.22
CA MET A 1 16.29 -21.11 -4.71
C MET A 1 15.73 -22.39 -5.34
N HIS A 2 16.32 -22.94 -6.41
CA HIS A 2 15.80 -24.16 -7.05
C HIS A 2 15.83 -25.39 -6.12
N ASN A 3 14.83 -26.26 -6.25
CA ASN A 3 14.71 -27.57 -5.57
C ASN A 3 14.80 -27.46 -4.03
N LYS A 4 14.22 -26.41 -3.46
CA LYS A 4 14.20 -26.17 -2.02
C LYS A 4 12.88 -26.60 -1.41
N LYS A 5 12.90 -27.05 -0.16
CA LYS A 5 11.70 -27.28 0.63
C LYS A 5 11.37 -26.05 1.46
N VAL A 6 10.18 -25.49 1.25
CA VAL A 6 9.83 -24.17 1.79
C VAL A 6 8.47 -24.22 2.48
N LEU A 7 8.42 -23.73 3.72
CA LEU A 7 7.16 -23.45 4.40
C LEU A 7 6.80 -21.98 4.17
N ILE A 8 5.60 -21.73 3.65
CA ILE A 8 5.01 -20.39 3.57
C ILE A 8 4.00 -20.24 4.70
N LEU A 9 4.21 -19.26 5.54
CA LEU A 9 3.34 -18.96 6.68
C LEU A 9 2.47 -17.73 6.35
N GLY A 10 1.17 -17.96 6.14
CA GLY A 10 0.17 -16.99 5.73
C GLY A 10 -0.01 -16.90 4.21
N LEU A 11 -1.23 -17.15 3.72
CA LEU A 11 -1.53 -17.22 2.29
C LEU A 11 -1.71 -15.84 1.64
N ALA A 12 -2.17 -14.80 2.30
CA ALA A 12 -2.43 -13.48 1.71
C ALA A 12 -1.64 -13.17 0.41
N ARG A 13 -1.84 -12.02 -0.23
CA ARG A 13 -1.26 -11.68 -1.57
C ARG A 13 0.24 -12.04 -1.70
N SER A 14 1.06 -11.76 -0.69
CA SER A 14 2.50 -12.03 -0.72
C SER A 14 2.83 -13.52 -0.61
N GLY A 15 2.12 -14.27 0.24
CA GLY A 15 2.31 -15.72 0.40
C GLY A 15 1.92 -16.49 -0.86
N TYR A 16 0.79 -16.12 -1.45
CA TYR A 16 0.33 -16.69 -2.73
C TYR A 16 1.34 -16.43 -3.86
N SER A 17 1.78 -15.19 -4.02
CA SER A 17 2.76 -14.84 -5.05
C SER A 17 4.10 -15.56 -4.87
N ALA A 18 4.57 -15.69 -3.62
CA ALA A 18 5.76 -16.47 -3.30
C ALA A 18 5.59 -17.96 -3.65
N ALA A 19 4.41 -18.55 -3.37
CA ALA A 19 4.12 -19.94 -3.67
C ALA A 19 4.19 -20.24 -5.17
N LEU A 20 3.54 -19.42 -6.01
CA LEU A 20 3.60 -19.55 -7.47
C LEU A 20 5.03 -19.42 -8.00
N THR A 21 5.78 -18.45 -7.46
CA THR A 21 7.19 -18.24 -7.85
C THR A 21 8.05 -19.44 -7.51
N LEU A 22 7.92 -19.99 -6.30
CA LEU A 22 8.70 -21.15 -5.87
C LEU A 22 8.32 -22.43 -6.61
N ASN A 23 7.05 -22.61 -6.93
CA ASN A 23 6.59 -23.73 -7.74
C ASN A 23 7.25 -23.76 -9.12
N LYS A 24 7.37 -22.59 -9.78
CA LYS A 24 8.12 -22.45 -11.05
C LYS A 24 9.61 -22.81 -10.93
N LEU A 25 10.17 -22.78 -9.72
CA LEU A 25 11.55 -23.14 -9.41
C LEU A 25 11.71 -24.60 -8.94
N ASN A 26 10.66 -25.42 -9.12
CA ASN A 26 10.60 -26.82 -8.69
C ASN A 26 10.86 -27.01 -7.19
N CYS A 27 10.44 -26.05 -6.36
CA CYS A 27 10.51 -26.16 -4.91
C CYS A 27 9.36 -27.01 -4.37
N GLU A 28 9.62 -27.79 -3.31
CA GLU A 28 8.58 -28.41 -2.49
C GLU A 28 7.96 -27.32 -1.60
N VAL A 29 6.76 -26.84 -1.94
CA VAL A 29 6.09 -25.75 -1.23
C VAL A 29 4.97 -26.31 -0.37
N ILE A 30 4.98 -25.92 0.91
CA ILE A 30 3.87 -26.16 1.84
C ILE A 30 3.38 -24.80 2.32
N ILE A 31 2.06 -24.57 2.25
CA ILE A 31 1.42 -23.35 2.75
C ILE A 31 0.68 -23.67 4.03
N ASN A 32 0.85 -22.83 5.04
CA ASN A 32 0.07 -22.89 6.27
C ASN A 32 -0.57 -21.55 6.59
N ASP A 33 -1.88 -21.55 6.81
CA ASP A 33 -2.65 -20.38 7.27
C ASP A 33 -3.59 -20.79 8.41
N TYR A 34 -3.76 -19.90 9.41
CA TYR A 34 -4.67 -20.12 10.52
C TYR A 34 -6.14 -20.03 10.13
N ASN A 35 -6.45 -19.25 9.10
CA ASN A 35 -7.81 -19.16 8.58
C ASN A 35 -8.23 -20.51 7.95
N THR A 36 -9.51 -20.82 8.09
CA THR A 36 -10.11 -21.96 7.37
C THR A 36 -10.24 -21.63 5.87
N GLU A 37 -10.36 -22.65 5.06
CA GLU A 37 -10.43 -22.50 3.59
C GLU A 37 -11.53 -21.54 3.13
N GLU A 38 -12.69 -21.57 3.79
CA GLU A 38 -13.86 -20.73 3.45
C GLU A 38 -13.62 -19.22 3.66
N LYS A 39 -12.62 -18.86 4.48
CA LYS A 39 -12.23 -17.46 4.76
C LYS A 39 -11.15 -16.93 3.82
N LEU A 40 -10.63 -17.76 2.96
CA LEU A 40 -9.56 -17.44 2.02
C LEU A 40 -10.11 -17.28 0.60
N ASN A 41 -9.31 -16.75 -0.31
CA ASN A 41 -9.71 -16.56 -1.70
C ASN A 41 -9.79 -17.91 -2.42
N SER A 42 -11.01 -18.32 -2.78
CA SER A 42 -11.28 -19.63 -3.40
C SER A 42 -10.57 -19.83 -4.75
N ASN A 43 -10.43 -18.78 -5.56
CA ASN A 43 -9.73 -18.87 -6.84
C ASN A 43 -8.24 -19.16 -6.63
N GLN A 44 -7.59 -18.49 -5.67
CA GLN A 44 -6.19 -18.76 -5.33
C GLN A 44 -6.00 -20.17 -4.81
N ILE A 45 -6.92 -20.66 -3.97
CA ILE A 45 -6.85 -22.01 -3.41
C ILE A 45 -6.99 -23.06 -4.52
N ASN A 46 -7.94 -22.89 -5.45
CA ASN A 46 -8.12 -23.80 -6.56
C ASN A 46 -6.87 -23.87 -7.45
N GLU A 47 -6.27 -22.74 -7.79
CA GLU A 47 -5.00 -22.70 -8.55
C GLU A 47 -3.86 -23.40 -7.81
N LEU A 48 -3.74 -23.21 -6.50
CA LEU A 48 -2.73 -23.89 -5.68
C LEU A 48 -2.94 -25.42 -5.66
N LYS A 49 -4.20 -25.88 -5.62
CA LYS A 49 -4.56 -27.31 -5.70
C LYS A 49 -4.22 -27.91 -7.07
N GLU A 50 -4.51 -27.18 -8.15
CA GLU A 50 -4.17 -27.58 -9.53
C GLU A 50 -2.65 -27.74 -9.73
N LEU A 51 -1.87 -26.88 -9.06
CA LEU A 51 -0.40 -26.92 -9.03
C LEU A 51 0.16 -27.97 -8.05
N ASN A 52 -0.70 -28.76 -7.39
CA ASN A 52 -0.33 -29.75 -6.37
C ASN A 52 0.46 -29.17 -5.18
N ILE A 53 0.26 -27.89 -4.85
CA ILE A 53 0.87 -27.26 -3.69
C ILE A 53 0.10 -27.67 -2.43
N LYS A 54 0.80 -28.25 -1.46
CA LYS A 54 0.20 -28.69 -0.20
C LYS A 54 -0.21 -27.50 0.66
N CYS A 55 -1.51 -27.44 1.02
CA CYS A 55 -2.06 -26.40 1.87
C CYS A 55 -2.59 -27.00 3.18
N ILE A 56 -2.31 -26.35 4.31
CA ILE A 56 -2.77 -26.71 5.66
C ILE A 56 -3.45 -25.46 6.25
N PHE A 57 -4.77 -25.51 6.37
CA PHE A 57 -5.63 -24.42 6.80
C PHE A 57 -6.30 -24.71 8.14
N GLY A 58 -6.70 -23.64 8.86
CA GLY A 58 -7.48 -23.73 10.10
C GLY A 58 -6.67 -24.05 11.35
N SER A 59 -5.38 -24.36 11.23
CA SER A 59 -4.51 -24.67 12.37
C SER A 59 -3.03 -24.48 12.06
N HIS A 60 -2.23 -24.49 13.12
CA HIS A 60 -0.77 -24.52 13.04
C HIS A 60 -0.24 -25.79 13.74
N PRO A 61 -0.10 -26.95 13.06
CA PRO A 61 0.42 -28.18 13.66
C PRO A 61 1.85 -28.02 14.19
N ASP A 62 2.13 -28.51 15.40
CA ASP A 62 3.44 -28.30 16.05
C ASP A 62 4.60 -29.03 15.37
N ASP A 63 4.30 -30.13 14.67
CA ASP A 63 5.26 -30.97 13.96
C ASP A 63 5.48 -30.57 12.50
N LEU A 64 4.75 -29.56 11.98
CA LEU A 64 4.82 -29.17 10.57
C LEU A 64 6.20 -28.69 10.14
N LEU A 65 6.89 -27.89 10.95
CA LEU A 65 8.20 -27.34 10.65
C LEU A 65 9.30 -28.17 11.32
N ASP A 66 10.24 -28.69 10.55
CA ASP A 66 11.40 -29.46 11.02
C ASP A 66 12.68 -29.09 10.24
N LYS A 67 13.80 -29.76 10.54
CA LYS A 67 15.12 -29.51 9.91
C LYS A 67 15.19 -29.83 8.42
N SER A 68 14.16 -30.44 7.81
CA SER A 68 14.12 -30.72 6.38
C SER A 68 13.80 -29.50 5.55
N PHE A 69 13.29 -28.43 6.16
CA PHE A 69 12.98 -27.19 5.45
C PHE A 69 14.22 -26.32 5.28
N ASP A 70 14.37 -25.78 4.06
CA ASP A 70 15.45 -24.85 3.72
C ASP A 70 15.10 -23.39 4.10
N TYR A 71 13.81 -23.01 4.05
CA TYR A 71 13.33 -21.66 4.34
C TYR A 71 11.94 -21.65 4.98
N LEU A 72 11.74 -20.66 5.83
CA LEU A 72 10.41 -20.19 6.22
C LEU A 72 10.15 -18.84 5.57
N ILE A 73 9.13 -18.76 4.68
CA ILE A 73 8.69 -17.52 4.09
C ILE A 73 7.45 -17.04 4.84
N LYS A 74 7.60 -15.91 5.52
CA LYS A 74 6.58 -15.39 6.43
C LYS A 74 5.82 -14.23 5.80
N ASN A 75 4.48 -14.27 5.86
CA ASN A 75 3.68 -13.09 5.54
C ASN A 75 4.07 -11.92 6.47
N PRO A 76 4.27 -10.70 5.94
CA PRO A 76 4.68 -9.54 6.74
C PRO A 76 3.79 -9.25 7.95
N GLY A 77 2.48 -9.49 7.86
CA GLY A 77 1.53 -9.27 8.96
C GLY A 77 1.69 -10.22 10.16
N ILE A 78 2.39 -11.33 9.99
CA ILE A 78 2.64 -12.28 11.09
C ILE A 78 3.83 -11.78 11.93
N ARG A 79 3.70 -11.81 13.25
CA ARG A 79 4.73 -11.33 14.19
C ARG A 79 5.92 -12.27 14.25
N ASN A 80 7.08 -11.74 14.65
CA ASN A 80 8.30 -12.54 14.78
C ASN A 80 8.33 -13.42 16.06
N ASP A 81 7.40 -13.23 16.99
CA ASP A 81 7.16 -14.09 18.14
C ASP A 81 6.23 -15.29 17.85
N HIS A 82 5.80 -15.47 16.61
CA HIS A 82 5.01 -16.63 16.19
C HIS A 82 5.80 -17.93 16.36
N LYS A 83 5.14 -18.99 16.87
CA LYS A 83 5.80 -20.27 17.21
C LYS A 83 6.68 -20.86 16.08
N TYR A 84 6.25 -20.78 14.82
CA TYR A 84 7.06 -21.26 13.70
C TYR A 84 8.28 -20.38 13.40
N VAL A 85 8.18 -19.07 13.64
CA VAL A 85 9.33 -18.18 13.49
C VAL A 85 10.38 -18.47 14.57
N LEU A 86 9.94 -18.67 15.82
CA LEU A 86 10.82 -19.05 16.92
C LEU A 86 11.48 -20.43 16.65
N LYS A 87 10.67 -21.42 16.25
CA LYS A 87 11.16 -22.76 15.91
C LYS A 87 12.15 -22.76 14.72
N ALA A 88 11.87 -21.95 13.67
CA ALA A 88 12.80 -21.79 12.56
C ALA A 88 14.15 -21.23 13.00
N ASN A 89 14.15 -20.23 13.89
CA ASN A 89 15.38 -19.66 14.45
C ASN A 89 16.16 -20.71 15.28
N GLU A 90 15.48 -21.51 16.12
CA GLU A 90 16.08 -22.59 16.89
C GLU A 90 16.70 -23.67 15.99
N LEU A 91 16.06 -23.97 14.86
CA LEU A 91 16.53 -24.96 13.89
C LEU A 91 17.58 -24.41 12.91
N GLY A 92 17.87 -23.09 12.96
CA GLY A 92 18.78 -22.44 12.03
C GLY A 92 18.19 -22.28 10.61
N ILE A 93 16.87 -22.34 10.46
CA ILE A 93 16.17 -22.17 9.19
C ILE A 93 15.99 -20.66 8.92
N PRO A 94 16.49 -20.12 7.78
CA PRO A 94 16.31 -18.71 7.44
C PRO A 94 14.84 -18.32 7.33
N VAL A 95 14.47 -17.25 8.05
CA VAL A 95 13.12 -16.63 7.98
C VAL A 95 13.19 -15.40 7.13
N ILE A 96 12.57 -15.45 5.97
CA ILE A 96 12.51 -14.34 5.01
C ILE A 96 11.06 -13.99 4.64
N ASN A 97 10.87 -12.95 3.86
CA ASN A 97 9.57 -12.62 3.29
C ASN A 97 9.62 -12.59 1.75
N GLU A 98 8.50 -12.26 1.14
CA GLU A 98 8.33 -12.20 -0.32
C GLU A 98 9.27 -11.20 -0.98
N VAL A 99 9.50 -10.03 -0.37
CA VAL A 99 10.41 -8.98 -0.89
C VAL A 99 11.85 -9.50 -0.98
N GLU A 100 12.31 -10.18 0.07
CA GLU A 100 13.65 -10.80 0.09
C GLU A 100 13.75 -11.95 -0.92
N LEU A 101 12.71 -12.78 -1.04
CA LEU A 101 12.65 -13.85 -2.04
C LEU A 101 12.78 -13.27 -3.45
N ALA A 102 11.96 -12.28 -3.78
CA ALA A 102 11.96 -11.65 -5.09
C ALA A 102 13.32 -11.01 -5.41
N TYR A 103 13.90 -10.28 -4.46
CA TYR A 103 15.23 -9.67 -4.62
C TYR A 103 16.30 -10.69 -5.01
N ARG A 104 16.27 -11.89 -4.42
CA ARG A 104 17.24 -12.97 -4.73
C ARG A 104 17.05 -13.55 -6.13
N LEU A 105 15.91 -13.31 -6.77
CA LEU A 105 15.54 -13.84 -8.08
C LEU A 105 15.61 -12.80 -9.20
N LEU A 106 15.61 -11.51 -8.87
CA LEU A 106 15.72 -10.42 -9.85
C LEU A 106 17.04 -10.46 -10.63
N PRO A 107 17.04 -10.03 -11.89
CA PRO A 107 18.29 -9.75 -12.64
C PRO A 107 19.17 -8.77 -11.85
N LYS A 108 20.51 -8.97 -11.90
CA LYS A 108 21.46 -8.22 -11.06
C LYS A 108 21.54 -6.73 -11.35
N ASP A 109 21.17 -6.31 -12.52
CA ASP A 109 21.24 -4.94 -13.04
C ASP A 109 19.89 -4.22 -13.10
N VAL A 110 18.88 -4.77 -12.41
CA VAL A 110 17.61 -4.05 -12.16
C VAL A 110 17.87 -2.93 -11.16
N ASN A 111 17.36 -1.74 -11.48
CA ASN A 111 17.42 -0.58 -10.59
C ASN A 111 16.24 -0.58 -9.61
N ILE A 112 16.51 -0.81 -8.35
CA ILE A 112 15.48 -0.84 -7.31
C ILE A 112 15.43 0.50 -6.58
N LEU A 113 14.28 1.18 -6.68
CA LEU A 113 13.94 2.38 -5.92
C LEU A 113 12.92 2.00 -4.85
N SER A 114 13.30 2.12 -3.59
CA SER A 114 12.42 1.71 -2.49
C SER A 114 12.09 2.85 -1.54
N ILE A 115 10.82 2.98 -1.24
CA ILE A 115 10.29 4.06 -0.40
C ILE A 115 9.73 3.45 0.89
N THR A 116 10.15 3.98 2.03
CA THR A 116 9.57 3.70 3.35
C THR A 116 9.36 4.99 4.15
N GLY A 117 8.72 4.90 5.29
CA GLY A 117 8.47 6.00 6.21
C GLY A 117 7.21 5.75 7.03
N SER A 118 6.89 6.62 7.96
CA SER A 118 5.63 6.53 8.70
C SER A 118 4.47 7.00 7.83
N ASN A 119 4.56 8.18 7.25
CA ASN A 119 3.55 8.79 6.40
C ASN A 119 4.13 9.13 5.01
N GLY A 120 3.27 9.34 4.02
CA GLY A 120 3.63 9.79 2.68
C GLY A 120 4.18 8.71 1.73
N LYS A 121 4.48 7.50 2.20
CA LYS A 121 5.02 6.39 1.38
C LYS A 121 4.29 6.20 0.05
N THR A 122 3.00 5.96 0.13
CA THR A 122 2.17 5.62 -1.04
C THR A 122 2.13 6.77 -2.04
N THR A 123 1.94 8.00 -1.57
CA THR A 123 1.93 9.20 -2.42
C THR A 123 3.29 9.39 -3.10
N THR A 124 4.39 9.32 -2.34
CA THR A 124 5.76 9.44 -2.87
C THR A 124 6.06 8.36 -3.90
N THR A 125 5.74 7.09 -3.57
CA THR A 125 5.95 5.96 -4.48
C THR A 125 5.19 6.13 -5.79
N THR A 126 3.91 6.54 -5.71
CA THR A 126 3.07 6.73 -6.89
C THR A 126 3.52 7.94 -7.73
N LEU A 127 3.92 9.04 -7.09
CA LEU A 127 4.50 10.20 -7.79
C LEU A 127 5.78 9.81 -8.55
N ILE A 128 6.71 9.12 -7.89
CA ILE A 128 7.96 8.64 -8.51
C ILE A 128 7.63 7.72 -9.70
N TYR A 129 6.76 6.74 -9.49
CA TYR A 129 6.35 5.82 -10.55
C TYR A 129 5.76 6.55 -11.76
N ASN A 130 4.84 7.50 -11.53
CA ASN A 130 4.19 8.25 -12.61
C ASN A 130 5.17 9.14 -13.37
N ILE A 131 6.13 9.76 -12.69
CA ILE A 131 7.16 10.58 -13.35
C ILE A 131 8.05 9.69 -14.24
N ILE A 132 8.53 8.55 -13.71
CA ILE A 132 9.37 7.62 -14.48
C ILE A 132 8.58 7.03 -15.65
N LYS A 133 7.35 6.60 -15.45
CA LYS A 133 6.47 6.09 -16.51
C LYS A 133 6.23 7.14 -17.60
N LYS A 134 5.95 8.37 -17.23
CA LYS A 134 5.73 9.50 -18.17
C LYS A 134 6.98 9.85 -18.94
N SER A 135 8.17 9.66 -18.37
CA SER A 135 9.46 9.89 -19.07
C SER A 135 9.77 8.84 -20.15
N GLY A 136 9.02 7.73 -20.20
CA GLY A 136 9.23 6.64 -21.15
C GLY A 136 10.25 5.60 -20.69
N LEU A 137 10.82 5.71 -19.50
CA LEU A 137 11.72 4.69 -18.95
C LEU A 137 10.94 3.42 -18.55
N PRO A 138 11.51 2.22 -18.73
CA PRO A 138 10.87 0.98 -18.34
C PRO A 138 10.76 0.91 -16.80
N VAL A 139 9.52 0.85 -16.29
CA VAL A 139 9.28 0.91 -14.86
C VAL A 139 8.14 0.00 -14.42
N HIS A 140 8.31 -0.64 -13.27
CA HIS A 140 7.31 -1.47 -12.61
C HIS A 140 6.99 -0.91 -11.22
N LEU A 141 5.71 -0.92 -10.85
CA LEU A 141 5.24 -0.58 -9.50
C LEU A 141 4.96 -1.87 -8.74
N ALA A 142 5.60 -2.05 -7.58
CA ALA A 142 5.43 -3.27 -6.79
C ALA A 142 5.70 -3.06 -5.28
N GLY A 143 5.45 -4.06 -4.46
CA GLY A 143 5.73 -4.06 -3.02
C GLY A 143 4.48 -4.02 -2.15
N ASN A 144 4.43 -3.11 -1.20
CA ASN A 144 3.28 -2.94 -0.30
C ASN A 144 2.04 -2.37 -1.02
N ILE A 145 2.25 -1.65 -2.10
CA ILE A 145 1.22 -1.17 -3.04
C ILE A 145 1.49 -1.75 -4.43
N GLY A 146 0.47 -1.75 -5.28
CA GLY A 146 0.52 -2.43 -6.57
C GLY A 146 0.57 -3.94 -6.37
N TYR A 147 1.49 -4.59 -7.05
CA TYR A 147 1.64 -6.04 -7.01
C TYR A 147 2.79 -6.48 -6.08
N PRO A 148 2.73 -7.67 -5.44
CA PRO A 148 3.90 -8.29 -4.82
C PRO A 148 5.05 -8.38 -5.83
N ILE A 149 6.30 -8.18 -5.39
CA ILE A 149 7.45 -8.17 -6.33
C ILE A 149 7.62 -9.52 -7.02
N CYS A 150 7.33 -10.63 -6.32
CA CYS A 150 7.35 -11.97 -6.92
C CYS A 150 6.41 -12.11 -8.13
N SER A 151 5.26 -11.44 -8.13
CA SER A 151 4.27 -11.57 -9.22
C SER A 151 4.66 -10.85 -10.51
N ILE A 152 5.67 -10.02 -10.47
CA ILE A 152 6.17 -9.28 -11.65
C ILE A 152 7.51 -9.80 -12.17
N LEU A 153 8.13 -10.81 -11.52
CA LEU A 153 9.46 -11.31 -11.90
C LEU A 153 9.57 -11.71 -13.37
N ASP A 154 8.54 -12.33 -13.93
CA ASP A 154 8.51 -12.74 -15.34
C ASP A 154 8.45 -11.56 -16.32
N LYS A 155 8.09 -10.36 -15.85
CA LYS A 155 7.95 -9.15 -16.66
C LYS A 155 9.18 -8.24 -16.58
N VAL A 156 9.97 -8.39 -15.50
CA VAL A 156 11.13 -7.53 -15.23
C VAL A 156 12.33 -7.99 -16.05
N LYS A 157 12.94 -7.06 -16.76
CA LYS A 157 14.14 -7.29 -17.59
C LYS A 157 15.35 -6.58 -17.00
N SER A 158 16.52 -6.97 -17.48
CA SER A 158 17.79 -6.28 -17.24
C SER A 158 17.68 -4.79 -17.60
N GLY A 159 18.08 -3.92 -16.67
CA GLY A 159 18.01 -2.47 -16.84
C GLY A 159 16.67 -1.81 -16.48
N ASP A 160 15.62 -2.60 -16.21
CA ASP A 160 14.34 -2.06 -15.78
C ASP A 160 14.44 -1.41 -14.38
N ILE A 161 13.49 -0.52 -14.10
CA ILE A 161 13.35 0.15 -12.82
C ILE A 161 12.18 -0.47 -12.05
N ILE A 162 12.39 -0.85 -10.79
CA ILE A 162 11.31 -1.21 -9.87
C ILE A 162 11.15 -0.08 -8.86
N VAL A 163 9.98 0.54 -8.82
CA VAL A 163 9.58 1.47 -7.76
C VAL A 163 8.76 0.69 -6.76
N SER A 164 9.24 0.61 -5.51
CA SER A 164 8.61 -0.22 -4.49
C SER A 164 8.31 0.54 -3.20
N GLU A 165 7.07 0.45 -2.73
CA GLU A 165 6.74 0.80 -1.35
C GLU A 165 7.10 -0.37 -0.44
N ILE A 166 7.88 -0.13 0.62
CA ILE A 166 8.25 -1.16 1.59
C ILE A 166 7.75 -0.79 2.99
N SER A 167 6.87 -1.63 3.54
CA SER A 167 6.35 -1.47 4.90
C SER A 167 7.38 -1.86 5.96
N CYS A 168 7.18 -1.42 7.21
CA CYS A 168 8.03 -1.85 8.33
C CYS A 168 7.96 -3.36 8.59
N GLN A 169 6.80 -3.99 8.39
CA GLN A 169 6.64 -5.42 8.54
C GLN A 169 7.44 -6.20 7.48
N GLN A 170 7.51 -5.68 6.24
CA GLN A 170 8.37 -6.25 5.19
C GLN A 170 9.85 -6.06 5.54
N LEU A 171 10.26 -4.89 6.02
CA LEU A 171 11.65 -4.63 6.43
C LEU A 171 12.11 -5.48 7.62
N ALA A 172 11.20 -5.99 8.44
CA ALA A 172 11.54 -6.81 9.60
C ALA A 172 12.32 -8.08 9.21
N ASN A 173 12.01 -8.70 8.08
CA ASN A 173 12.55 -9.98 7.63
C ASN A 173 13.26 -9.90 6.26
N ILE A 174 13.99 -8.82 6.00
CA ILE A 174 14.96 -8.73 4.91
C ILE A 174 16.36 -9.18 5.42
N ASP A 175 17.12 -9.74 4.50
CA ASP A 175 18.52 -10.15 4.75
C ASP A 175 19.49 -9.48 3.78
N LYS A 176 19.35 -9.74 2.48
CA LYS A 176 20.23 -9.23 1.40
C LYS A 176 19.60 -8.10 0.59
N PHE A 177 18.32 -7.85 0.77
CA PHE A 177 17.60 -6.81 0.04
C PHE A 177 18.35 -5.48 0.08
N LYS A 178 18.62 -4.92 -1.11
CA LYS A 178 19.44 -3.71 -1.28
C LYS A 178 18.86 -2.85 -2.41
N PRO A 179 18.16 -1.75 -2.13
CA PRO A 179 17.77 -0.79 -3.15
C PRO A 179 18.96 0.07 -3.59
N ASN A 180 18.99 0.47 -4.88
CA ASN A 180 19.96 1.42 -5.41
C ASN A 180 19.68 2.85 -4.93
N ILE A 181 18.39 3.21 -4.86
CA ILE A 181 17.91 4.45 -4.27
C ILE A 181 16.89 4.11 -3.20
N ALA A 182 17.08 4.59 -1.99
CA ALA A 182 16.18 4.41 -0.87
C ALA A 182 15.67 5.75 -0.36
N VAL A 183 14.36 5.89 -0.17
CA VAL A 183 13.72 7.09 0.34
C VAL A 183 13.13 6.81 1.72
N LEU A 184 13.49 7.61 2.71
CA LEU A 184 12.85 7.65 4.03
C LEU A 184 12.08 8.96 4.16
N THR A 185 10.77 8.92 3.93
CA THR A 185 9.92 10.13 3.93
C THR A 185 9.90 10.82 5.28
N ASN A 186 9.62 10.09 6.34
CA ASN A 186 9.65 10.56 7.73
C ASN A 186 9.55 9.40 8.72
N LEU A 187 9.84 9.69 9.99
CA LEU A 187 9.61 8.82 11.14
C LEU A 187 8.70 9.52 12.16
N SER A 188 7.66 8.87 12.58
CA SER A 188 6.76 9.24 13.67
C SER A 188 6.18 7.99 14.32
N PRO A 189 5.72 8.03 15.58
CA PRO A 189 5.18 6.86 16.28
C PRO A 189 4.05 6.17 15.52
N ALA A 190 4.25 4.90 15.18
CA ALA A 190 3.26 4.04 14.53
C ALA A 190 3.58 2.56 14.80
N HIS A 191 2.57 1.68 14.68
CA HIS A 191 2.72 0.22 14.84
C HIS A 191 3.43 -0.22 16.13
N ILE A 192 3.23 0.52 17.24
CA ILE A 192 3.86 0.22 18.54
C ILE A 192 3.38 -1.13 19.07
N ASP A 193 2.13 -1.50 18.82
CA ASP A 193 1.53 -2.79 19.09
C ASP A 193 2.30 -3.96 18.44
N PHE A 194 2.84 -3.75 17.25
CA PHE A 194 3.58 -4.77 16.51
C PHE A 194 5.06 -4.86 16.92
N PHE A 195 5.73 -3.72 17.15
CA PHE A 195 7.17 -3.65 17.41
C PHE A 195 7.53 -3.46 18.89
N GLY A 196 6.54 -3.31 19.77
CA GLY A 196 6.70 -3.13 21.21
C GLY A 196 6.98 -1.67 21.63
N ASN A 197 7.84 -0.96 20.90
CA ASN A 197 8.13 0.46 21.15
C ASN A 197 8.56 1.20 19.89
N TYR A 198 8.63 2.53 19.99
CA TYR A 198 8.98 3.40 18.88
C TYR A 198 10.42 3.24 18.40
N ASP A 199 11.37 2.98 19.31
CA ASP A 199 12.78 2.80 18.93
C ASP A 199 12.99 1.55 18.09
N ASN A 200 12.33 0.46 18.40
CA ASN A 200 12.32 -0.75 17.57
C ASN A 200 11.74 -0.46 16.17
N TYR A 201 10.64 0.27 16.11
CA TYR A 201 10.02 0.66 14.85
C TYR A 201 10.97 1.50 13.97
N LYS A 202 11.65 2.51 14.53
CA LYS A 202 12.66 3.32 13.82
C LYS A 202 13.78 2.45 13.27
N LYS A 203 14.39 1.62 14.12
CA LYS A 203 15.47 0.68 13.74
C LYS A 203 15.06 -0.26 12.62
N VAL A 204 13.81 -0.76 12.65
CA VAL A 204 13.33 -1.65 11.58
C VAL A 204 13.20 -0.88 10.27
N LYS A 205 12.72 0.37 10.28
CA LYS A 205 12.67 1.18 9.05
C LYS A 205 14.06 1.52 8.50
N ALA A 206 15.04 1.79 9.35
CA ALA A 206 16.42 2.03 8.96
C ALA A 206 17.09 0.78 8.30
N LYS A 207 16.53 -0.42 8.46
CA LYS A 207 17.01 -1.62 7.73
C LYS A 207 16.94 -1.45 6.21
N LEU A 208 16.13 -0.54 5.66
CA LEU A 208 16.11 -0.25 4.23
C LEU A 208 17.50 0.11 3.69
N PHE A 209 18.34 0.71 4.52
CA PHE A 209 19.70 1.14 4.16
C PHE A 209 20.79 0.13 4.55
N LYS A 210 20.43 -0.96 5.27
CA LYS A 210 21.38 -1.90 5.89
C LYS A 210 22.44 -2.42 4.91
N ASN A 211 22.02 -2.79 3.71
CA ASN A 211 22.88 -3.43 2.71
C ASN A 211 23.41 -2.43 1.64
N GLN A 212 23.03 -1.15 1.72
CA GLN A 212 23.52 -0.12 0.82
C GLN A 212 25.02 0.13 1.05
N THR A 213 25.69 0.55 -0.01
CA THR A 213 27.10 0.92 -0.06
C THR A 213 27.27 2.38 -0.47
N SER A 214 28.49 2.87 -0.57
CA SER A 214 28.77 4.25 -1.02
C SER A 214 28.35 4.54 -2.47
N SER A 215 28.08 3.52 -3.27
CA SER A 215 27.54 3.65 -4.63
C SER A 215 26.02 3.83 -4.66
N ASP A 216 25.34 3.53 -3.57
CA ASP A 216 23.87 3.62 -3.46
C ASP A 216 23.47 4.97 -2.84
N ILE A 217 22.22 5.38 -3.01
CA ILE A 217 21.71 6.69 -2.60
C ILE A 217 20.62 6.53 -1.52
N ALA A 218 20.73 7.34 -0.48
CA ALA A 218 19.70 7.50 0.55
C ALA A 218 19.14 8.93 0.49
N ILE A 219 17.82 9.05 0.27
CA ILE A 219 17.08 10.32 0.32
C ILE A 219 16.39 10.44 1.67
N ILE A 220 16.64 11.53 2.38
CA ILE A 220 16.22 11.70 3.77
C ILE A 220 15.59 13.09 3.94
N ASN A 221 14.47 13.14 4.65
CA ASN A 221 13.87 14.40 5.07
C ASN A 221 14.71 15.05 6.18
N ASN A 222 15.35 16.17 5.86
CA ASN A 222 16.22 16.92 6.79
C ASN A 222 15.46 17.59 7.93
N ASP A 223 14.15 17.81 7.78
CA ASP A 223 13.31 18.44 8.79
C ASP A 223 12.76 17.43 9.81
N ASN A 224 13.01 16.14 9.60
CA ASN A 224 12.62 15.06 10.51
C ASN A 224 13.84 14.56 11.31
N LEU A 225 13.95 14.99 12.56
CA LEU A 225 15.10 14.69 13.42
C LEU A 225 15.32 13.18 13.63
N ASP A 226 14.25 12.40 13.78
CA ASP A 226 14.36 10.95 13.93
C ASP A 226 14.94 10.29 12.67
N SER A 227 14.54 10.75 11.47
CA SER A 227 15.12 10.27 10.21
C SER A 227 16.61 10.57 10.11
N ILE A 228 17.04 11.76 10.52
CA ILE A 228 18.46 12.14 10.57
C ILE A 228 19.24 11.25 11.53
N ASN A 229 18.72 11.05 12.75
CA ASN A 229 19.39 10.27 13.79
C ASN A 229 19.52 8.78 13.40
N GLU A 230 18.46 8.17 12.87
CA GLU A 230 18.48 6.75 12.48
C GLU A 230 19.33 6.48 11.22
N THR A 231 19.64 7.51 10.43
CA THR A 231 20.44 7.38 9.21
C THR A 231 21.83 7.98 9.32
N LYS A 232 22.28 8.38 10.53
CA LYS A 232 23.59 9.04 10.70
C LYS A 232 24.76 8.18 10.23
N ASP A 233 24.75 6.88 10.49
CA ASP A 233 25.84 5.94 10.28
C ASP A 233 25.69 5.05 9.04
N ILE A 234 24.70 5.31 8.15
CA ILE A 234 24.55 4.55 6.91
C ILE A 234 25.70 4.80 5.93
N LYS A 235 26.02 3.80 5.10
CA LYS A 235 27.14 3.85 4.16
C LYS A 235 26.83 4.55 2.85
N SER A 236 25.56 4.65 2.49
CA SER A 236 25.09 5.26 1.24
C SER A 236 25.37 6.75 1.17
N LYS A 237 25.47 7.27 -0.04
CA LYS A 237 25.50 8.71 -0.28
C LYS A 237 24.17 9.31 0.15
N LYS A 238 24.19 10.23 1.12
CA LYS A 238 22.99 10.90 1.62
C LYS A 238 22.68 12.14 0.79
N LEU A 239 21.43 12.27 0.38
CA LEU A 239 20.83 13.46 -0.22
C LEU A 239 19.61 13.85 0.61
N PHE A 240 19.31 15.15 0.64
CA PHE A 240 18.32 15.68 1.57
C PHE A 240 17.24 16.48 0.87
N ILE A 241 16.02 16.34 1.35
CA ILE A 241 14.93 17.29 1.09
C ILE A 241 14.72 18.17 2.33
N SER A 242 14.22 19.39 2.17
CA SER A 242 13.85 20.26 3.29
C SER A 242 12.85 21.35 2.90
N LEU A 243 11.87 21.59 3.79
CA LEU A 243 10.96 22.74 3.73
C LEU A 243 11.60 24.01 4.27
N THR A 244 12.60 23.89 5.17
CA THR A 244 13.10 25.00 5.98
C THR A 244 14.51 25.42 5.62
N ASN A 245 15.30 24.51 5.05
CA ASN A 245 16.72 24.75 4.78
C ASN A 245 17.07 24.46 3.31
N LYS A 246 18.08 25.17 2.78
CA LYS A 246 18.63 24.88 1.47
C LYS A 246 19.38 23.54 1.50
N LYS A 247 18.84 22.55 0.81
CA LYS A 247 19.38 21.19 0.65
C LYS A 247 19.41 20.80 -0.84
N ASP A 248 19.54 19.50 -1.15
CA ASP A 248 19.58 19.03 -2.55
C ASP A 248 18.28 19.39 -3.27
N VAL A 249 17.12 19.08 -2.66
CA VAL A 249 15.83 19.65 -3.05
C VAL A 249 15.26 20.41 -1.86
N TYR A 250 14.84 21.64 -2.09
CA TYR A 250 14.27 22.47 -1.04
C TYR A 250 13.10 23.32 -1.54
N PHE A 251 12.29 23.75 -0.57
CA PHE A 251 11.14 24.60 -0.79
C PHE A 251 11.42 26.02 -0.24
N LYS A 252 11.20 27.04 -1.05
CA LYS A 252 11.40 28.43 -0.65
C LYS A 252 10.52 29.36 -1.47
N ASP A 253 9.92 30.37 -0.84
CA ASP A 253 9.10 31.40 -1.48
C ASP A 253 8.01 30.79 -2.41
N ASN A 254 7.33 29.77 -1.90
CA ASN A 254 6.29 29.00 -2.62
C ASN A 254 6.77 28.28 -3.90
N LYS A 255 8.07 27.90 -3.96
CA LYS A 255 8.71 27.29 -5.12
C LYS A 255 9.58 26.10 -4.74
N PHE A 256 9.66 25.13 -5.66
CA PHE A 256 10.54 23.98 -5.55
C PHE A 256 11.87 24.24 -6.27
N TYR A 257 12.96 23.93 -5.62
CA TYR A 257 14.31 24.05 -6.17
C TYR A 257 15.07 22.73 -6.06
N TYR A 258 15.83 22.39 -7.11
CA TYR A 258 16.89 21.38 -7.06
C TYR A 258 18.25 22.11 -7.11
N HIS A 259 19.02 22.06 -6.04
CA HIS A 259 20.20 22.92 -5.82
C HIS A 259 19.86 24.41 -6.02
N ASN A 260 20.24 25.00 -7.15
CA ASN A 260 19.91 26.38 -7.51
C ASN A 260 18.93 26.52 -8.68
N GLU A 261 18.48 25.39 -9.21
CA GLU A 261 17.56 25.34 -10.34
C GLU A 261 16.11 25.43 -9.85
N LEU A 262 15.37 26.41 -10.34
CA LEU A 262 13.92 26.48 -10.12
C LEU A 262 13.23 25.35 -10.91
N ILE A 263 12.46 24.51 -10.21
CA ILE A 263 11.70 23.44 -10.84
C ILE A 263 10.28 23.91 -11.18
N MET A 264 9.53 24.38 -10.18
CA MET A 264 8.17 24.87 -10.40
C MET A 264 7.62 25.69 -9.22
N ASP A 265 6.57 26.46 -9.48
CA ASP A 265 5.77 27.11 -8.46
C ASP A 265 4.82 26.10 -7.80
N ARG A 266 4.67 26.17 -6.48
CA ARG A 266 3.79 25.32 -5.67
C ARG A 266 2.33 25.40 -6.11
N ASP A 267 1.87 26.58 -6.53
CA ASP A 267 0.47 26.81 -6.91
C ASP A 267 0.05 26.00 -8.14
N LEU A 268 1.00 25.57 -8.96
CA LEU A 268 0.76 24.69 -10.10
C LEU A 268 0.47 23.24 -9.66
N MET A 269 0.85 22.85 -8.46
CA MET A 269 0.64 21.48 -7.96
C MET A 269 -0.80 21.33 -7.43
N PHE A 270 -1.50 20.27 -7.86
CA PHE A 270 -2.88 20.01 -7.45
C PHE A 270 -3.01 19.69 -5.96
N LEU A 271 -2.24 18.71 -5.46
CA LEU A 271 -2.30 18.28 -4.06
C LEU A 271 -1.89 19.41 -3.12
N LYS A 272 -2.68 19.65 -2.07
CA LYS A 272 -2.43 20.70 -1.07
C LYS A 272 -1.75 20.12 0.20
N GLY A 273 -1.26 21.01 1.06
CA GLY A 273 -0.62 20.67 2.33
C GLY A 273 0.90 20.44 2.26
N ASN A 274 1.60 20.76 3.34
CA ASN A 274 3.07 20.69 3.42
C ASN A 274 3.59 19.25 3.29
N HIS A 275 2.84 18.26 3.81
CA HIS A 275 3.19 16.85 3.64
C HIS A 275 3.25 16.43 2.16
N ASN A 276 2.42 17.02 1.29
CA ASN A 276 2.49 16.75 -0.14
C ASN A 276 3.60 17.54 -0.83
N VAL A 277 4.04 18.67 -0.27
CA VAL A 277 5.26 19.36 -0.70
C VAL A 277 6.48 18.47 -0.42
N GLU A 278 6.58 17.85 0.76
CA GLU A 278 7.65 16.90 1.09
C GLU A 278 7.64 15.68 0.14
N ASN A 279 6.46 15.07 -0.08
CA ASN A 279 6.31 13.94 -1.02
C ASN A 279 6.75 14.32 -2.45
N ALA A 280 6.42 15.54 -2.89
CA ALA A 280 6.83 16.05 -4.20
C ALA A 280 8.34 16.30 -4.27
N MET A 281 8.97 16.81 -3.21
CA MET A 281 10.43 17.01 -3.14
C MET A 281 11.19 15.70 -3.25
N ASP A 282 10.72 14.63 -2.57
CA ASP A 282 11.27 13.27 -2.72
C ASP A 282 11.19 12.81 -4.19
N ALA A 283 10.03 13.00 -4.83
CA ALA A 283 9.83 12.60 -6.22
C ALA A 283 10.66 13.43 -7.20
N ILE A 284 10.79 14.75 -6.98
CA ILE A 284 11.68 15.63 -7.76
C ILE A 284 13.11 15.14 -7.66
N LEU A 285 13.60 14.84 -6.44
CA LEU A 285 14.98 14.41 -6.24
C LEU A 285 15.28 13.10 -6.97
N VAL A 286 14.40 12.12 -6.85
CA VAL A 286 14.52 10.85 -7.61
C VAL A 286 14.53 11.11 -9.12
N ALA A 287 13.63 11.95 -9.62
CA ALA A 287 13.55 12.27 -11.05
C ALA A 287 14.83 12.95 -11.57
N LYS A 288 15.39 13.88 -10.80
CA LYS A 288 16.67 14.54 -11.15
C LYS A 288 17.84 13.56 -11.15
N LEU A 289 17.88 12.59 -10.24
CA LEU A 289 18.88 11.52 -10.22
C LEU A 289 18.79 10.60 -11.44
N LEU A 290 17.61 10.44 -12.01
CA LEU A 290 17.37 9.70 -13.26
C LEU A 290 17.50 10.58 -14.53
N ASN A 291 17.92 11.84 -14.39
CA ASN A 291 18.04 12.82 -15.49
C ASN A 291 16.73 13.06 -16.25
N ILE A 292 15.58 12.98 -15.57
CA ILE A 292 14.26 13.26 -16.16
C ILE A 292 14.07 14.78 -16.30
N ASN A 293 13.56 15.21 -17.45
CA ASN A 293 13.31 16.62 -17.75
C ASN A 293 12.27 17.25 -16.82
N ASN A 294 12.43 18.52 -16.50
CA ASN A 294 11.51 19.27 -15.63
C ASN A 294 10.08 19.29 -16.17
N ASP A 295 9.89 19.40 -17.49
CA ASP A 295 8.54 19.41 -18.09
C ASP A 295 7.74 18.15 -17.71
N VAL A 296 8.39 16.98 -17.68
CA VAL A 296 7.76 15.73 -17.25
C VAL A 296 7.40 15.77 -15.77
N ILE A 297 8.31 16.26 -14.93
CA ILE A 297 8.12 16.41 -13.48
C ILE A 297 6.93 17.34 -13.21
N ILE A 298 6.96 18.53 -13.84
CA ILE A 298 5.91 19.56 -13.70
C ILE A 298 4.56 19.02 -14.14
N ASP A 299 4.50 18.37 -15.30
CA ASP A 299 3.24 17.82 -15.83
C ASP A 299 2.61 16.80 -14.89
N VAL A 300 3.40 15.88 -14.34
CA VAL A 300 2.90 14.91 -13.37
C VAL A 300 2.43 15.60 -12.10
N LEU A 301 3.22 16.51 -11.50
CA LEU A 301 2.86 17.18 -10.26
C LEU A 301 1.61 18.07 -10.39
N LYS A 302 1.41 18.68 -11.56
CA LYS A 302 0.19 19.45 -11.87
C LYS A 302 -1.06 18.61 -11.97
N ASN A 303 -0.92 17.40 -12.55
CA ASN A 303 -2.06 16.55 -12.91
C ASN A 303 -2.33 15.43 -11.91
N PHE A 304 -1.44 15.17 -10.96
CA PHE A 304 -1.60 14.12 -9.96
C PHE A 304 -2.69 14.48 -8.95
N ARG A 305 -3.80 13.73 -8.98
CA ARG A 305 -5.02 13.96 -8.17
C ARG A 305 -5.03 13.17 -6.84
N GLY A 306 -4.00 12.40 -6.56
CA GLY A 306 -3.92 11.49 -5.42
C GLY A 306 -3.61 10.07 -5.87
N VAL A 307 -3.58 9.16 -4.91
CA VAL A 307 -3.35 7.73 -5.19
C VAL A 307 -4.66 7.12 -5.64
N GLU A 308 -4.65 6.44 -6.79
CA GLU A 308 -5.83 5.74 -7.29
C GLU A 308 -6.36 4.77 -6.22
N HIS A 309 -7.67 4.72 -6.06
CA HIS A 309 -8.37 3.86 -5.10
C HIS A 309 -8.12 4.12 -3.61
N ARG A 310 -7.33 5.15 -3.25
CA ARG A 310 -7.05 5.52 -1.86
C ARG A 310 -7.36 6.99 -1.60
N LEU A 311 -8.50 7.25 -1.01
CA LEU A 311 -9.07 8.61 -0.80
C LEU A 311 -8.93 9.48 -2.06
N GLU A 312 -9.04 8.83 -3.22
CA GLU A 312 -8.88 9.42 -4.54
C GLU A 312 -10.04 10.38 -4.82
N TYR A 313 -9.71 11.65 -5.06
CA TYR A 313 -10.71 12.57 -5.60
C TYR A 313 -11.04 12.18 -7.05
N VAL A 314 -12.28 11.75 -7.28
CA VAL A 314 -12.73 11.29 -8.60
C VAL A 314 -13.17 12.47 -9.46
N ASP A 315 -14.20 13.20 -9.00
CA ASP A 315 -14.76 14.36 -9.71
C ASP A 315 -15.71 15.16 -8.81
N GLU A 316 -16.22 16.27 -9.32
CA GLU A 316 -17.31 17.04 -8.73
C GLU A 316 -18.46 17.16 -9.75
N VAL A 317 -19.65 16.69 -9.37
CA VAL A 317 -20.86 16.74 -10.21
C VAL A 317 -21.96 17.39 -9.41
N ASN A 318 -22.59 18.42 -9.95
CA ASN A 318 -23.65 19.19 -9.28
C ASN A 318 -23.26 19.73 -7.89
N ASN A 319 -22.00 20.13 -7.73
CA ASN A 319 -21.43 20.60 -6.47
C ASN A 319 -21.38 19.52 -5.37
N ILE A 320 -21.33 18.25 -5.75
CA ILE A 320 -21.13 17.07 -4.92
C ILE A 320 -19.77 16.48 -5.27
N LYS A 321 -18.89 16.30 -4.27
CA LYS A 321 -17.54 15.76 -4.48
C LYS A 321 -17.54 14.25 -4.27
N PHE A 322 -16.93 13.50 -5.17
CA PHE A 322 -16.84 12.06 -5.13
C PHE A 322 -15.42 11.60 -4.79
N TYR A 323 -15.31 10.72 -3.82
CA TYR A 323 -14.03 10.14 -3.38
C TYR A 323 -14.10 8.61 -3.41
N ASN A 324 -13.07 8.01 -4.01
CA ASN A 324 -12.88 6.58 -4.10
C ASN A 324 -11.78 6.13 -3.13
N ASP A 325 -12.16 5.38 -2.11
CA ASP A 325 -11.28 4.81 -1.09
C ASP A 325 -11.55 3.30 -0.98
N THR A 326 -11.73 2.63 -2.13
CA THR A 326 -12.07 1.20 -2.19
C THR A 326 -10.99 0.32 -1.55
N GLU A 327 -9.74 0.79 -1.46
CA GLU A 327 -8.64 0.17 -0.74
C GLU A 327 -8.83 0.13 0.80
N ALA A 328 -9.81 0.85 1.34
CA ALA A 328 -10.19 0.77 2.74
C ALA A 328 -10.93 -0.54 3.05
N THR A 329 -10.23 -1.66 2.98
CA THR A 329 -10.77 -3.01 3.21
C THR A 329 -10.84 -3.41 4.68
N ASN A 330 -10.63 -2.47 5.60
CA ASN A 330 -10.73 -2.65 7.05
C ASN A 330 -11.19 -1.37 7.75
N ILE A 331 -11.68 -1.53 8.97
CA ILE A 331 -12.25 -0.46 9.80
C ILE A 331 -11.28 0.74 9.97
N LYS A 332 -10.00 0.48 10.25
CA LYS A 332 -9.02 1.54 10.52
C LYS A 332 -8.78 2.45 9.32
N CYS A 333 -8.78 1.91 8.11
CA CYS A 333 -8.67 2.72 6.90
C CYS A 333 -9.86 3.66 6.75
N THR A 334 -11.08 3.18 6.94
CA THR A 334 -12.30 3.99 6.88
C THR A 334 -12.35 5.05 7.98
N GLN A 335 -11.83 4.78 9.20
CA GLN A 335 -11.68 5.79 10.25
C GLN A 335 -10.82 6.98 9.77
N ILE A 336 -9.70 6.70 9.10
CA ILE A 336 -8.80 7.72 8.55
C ILE A 336 -9.52 8.52 7.45
N ALA A 337 -10.21 7.85 6.55
CA ALA A 337 -10.96 8.48 5.48
C ALA A 337 -12.04 9.43 6.02
N LEU A 338 -12.84 8.97 6.99
CA LEU A 338 -13.88 9.78 7.63
C LEU A 338 -13.31 11.01 8.37
N SER A 339 -12.12 10.86 8.98
CA SER A 339 -11.45 11.98 9.68
C SER A 339 -10.92 13.06 8.74
N SER A 340 -10.89 12.81 7.44
CA SER A 340 -10.33 13.73 6.44
C SER A 340 -11.32 14.80 5.99
N PHE A 341 -12.60 14.72 6.39
CA PHE A 341 -13.67 15.60 5.92
C PHE A 341 -14.43 16.24 7.07
N ASN A 342 -14.84 17.49 6.84
CA ASN A 342 -15.73 18.23 7.73
C ASN A 342 -17.13 18.44 7.12
N GLU A 343 -17.27 18.23 5.83
CA GLU A 343 -18.52 18.34 5.08
C GLU A 343 -19.45 17.14 5.37
N PRO A 344 -20.75 17.24 5.07
CA PRO A 344 -21.68 16.11 5.19
C PRO A 344 -21.30 14.96 4.24
N ILE A 345 -21.27 13.73 4.79
CA ILE A 345 -20.81 12.55 4.05
C ILE A 345 -21.97 11.59 3.76
N ILE A 346 -22.06 11.11 2.53
CA ILE A 346 -22.78 9.89 2.17
C ILE A 346 -21.73 8.79 2.02
N LEU A 347 -21.78 7.81 2.94
CA LEU A 347 -20.78 6.76 3.05
C LEU A 347 -21.27 5.45 2.42
N PHE A 348 -20.52 4.92 1.44
CA PHE A 348 -20.66 3.53 1.02
C PHE A 348 -19.86 2.63 1.96
N LEU A 349 -20.52 1.70 2.64
CA LEU A 349 -19.97 0.82 3.66
C LEU A 349 -20.38 -0.62 3.40
N GLY A 350 -19.46 -1.58 3.56
CA GLY A 350 -19.76 -3.01 3.41
C GLY A 350 -19.02 -3.70 2.26
N GLY A 351 -19.30 -4.99 2.10
CA GLY A 351 -18.65 -5.93 1.20
C GLY A 351 -18.65 -7.32 1.83
N LEU A 352 -17.56 -8.07 1.67
CA LEU A 352 -17.40 -9.44 2.20
C LEU A 352 -17.55 -9.48 3.72
N GLU A 353 -18.33 -10.45 4.22
CA GLU A 353 -18.53 -10.70 5.64
C GLU A 353 -17.30 -11.42 6.25
N ARG A 354 -16.61 -10.76 7.18
CA ARG A 354 -15.42 -11.27 7.88
C ARG A 354 -15.46 -11.06 9.39
N GLY A 355 -16.62 -10.72 9.95
CA GLY A 355 -16.78 -10.43 11.37
C GLY A 355 -16.19 -9.09 11.81
N GLN A 356 -15.94 -8.15 10.88
CA GLN A 356 -15.46 -6.81 11.20
C GLN A 356 -16.45 -6.08 12.13
N ASN A 357 -15.91 -5.35 13.13
CA ASN A 357 -16.73 -4.65 14.09
C ASN A 357 -17.00 -3.21 13.65
N PHE A 358 -18.14 -2.94 13.00
CA PHE A 358 -18.52 -1.59 12.59
C PHE A 358 -18.71 -0.62 13.75
N ASN A 359 -18.95 -1.09 15.00
CA ASN A 359 -19.06 -0.19 16.15
C ASN A 359 -17.77 0.61 16.41
N ASP A 360 -16.62 0.15 15.95
CA ASP A 360 -15.35 0.87 16.06
C ASP A 360 -15.32 2.15 15.19
N LEU A 361 -16.28 2.34 14.27
CA LEU A 361 -16.45 3.59 13.51
C LEU A 361 -17.23 4.67 14.28
N LYS A 362 -17.83 4.36 15.43
CA LYS A 362 -18.77 5.26 16.14
C LYS A 362 -18.24 6.66 16.36
N ASP A 363 -16.99 6.80 16.75
CA ASP A 363 -16.39 8.10 17.08
C ASP A 363 -16.00 8.92 15.83
N TYR A 364 -16.12 8.34 14.65
CA TYR A 364 -15.67 8.91 13.36
C TYR A 364 -16.83 9.33 12.44
N ILE A 365 -18.08 8.93 12.76
CA ILE A 365 -19.25 9.13 11.89
C ILE A 365 -20.02 10.43 12.13
N LYS A 366 -19.45 11.37 12.88
CA LYS A 366 -20.13 12.63 13.24
C LYS A 366 -20.66 13.45 12.05
N ASN A 367 -19.98 13.35 10.89
CA ASN A 367 -20.34 14.05 9.66
C ASN A 367 -21.08 13.13 8.65
N VAL A 368 -21.30 11.85 8.99
CA VAL A 368 -22.02 10.91 8.13
C VAL A 368 -23.52 11.14 8.28
N LYS A 369 -24.17 11.57 7.21
CA LYS A 369 -25.63 11.80 7.21
C LYS A 369 -26.42 10.61 6.66
N VAL A 370 -25.83 9.85 5.71
CA VAL A 370 -26.45 8.66 5.10
C VAL A 370 -25.38 7.58 4.93
N ILE A 371 -25.79 6.34 5.22
CA ILE A 371 -24.98 5.16 4.91
C ILE A 371 -25.66 4.36 3.79
N ILE A 372 -24.90 4.02 2.76
CA ILE A 372 -25.29 3.07 1.72
C ILE A 372 -24.56 1.76 2.02
N GLY A 373 -25.25 0.81 2.60
CA GLY A 373 -24.72 -0.50 2.90
C GLY A 373 -24.71 -1.40 1.67
N ILE A 374 -23.56 -2.04 1.35
CA ILE A 374 -23.40 -2.89 0.18
C ILE A 374 -22.81 -4.27 0.53
N GLY A 375 -23.05 -5.26 -0.34
CA GLY A 375 -22.43 -6.58 -0.24
C GLY A 375 -23.02 -7.50 0.84
N GLU A 376 -22.27 -8.54 1.19
CA GLU A 376 -22.74 -9.57 2.14
C GLU A 376 -23.05 -9.02 3.53
N CYS A 377 -22.21 -8.13 4.05
CA CYS A 377 -22.37 -7.59 5.42
C CYS A 377 -23.36 -6.43 5.54
N ARG A 378 -24.16 -6.13 4.50
CA ARG A 378 -25.09 -4.99 4.44
C ARG A 378 -26.11 -4.94 5.61
N GLU A 379 -26.57 -6.08 6.10
CA GLU A 379 -27.50 -6.14 7.23
C GLU A 379 -26.84 -5.65 8.53
N ARG A 380 -25.60 -6.04 8.79
CA ARG A 380 -24.84 -5.56 9.94
C ARG A 380 -24.51 -4.07 9.84
N VAL A 381 -24.32 -3.57 8.62
CA VAL A 381 -24.18 -2.12 8.36
C VAL A 381 -25.46 -1.39 8.72
N ARG A 382 -26.64 -1.94 8.36
CA ARG A 382 -27.94 -1.38 8.74
C ARG A 382 -28.13 -1.38 10.26
N GLU A 383 -27.79 -2.47 10.95
CA GLU A 383 -27.84 -2.53 12.41
C GLU A 383 -26.96 -1.46 13.07
N PHE A 384 -25.72 -1.29 12.56
CA PHE A 384 -24.82 -0.25 13.02
C PHE A 384 -25.37 1.15 12.79
N ALA A 385 -25.92 1.44 11.62
CA ALA A 385 -26.51 2.73 11.27
C ALA A 385 -27.72 3.06 12.18
N ASN A 386 -28.65 2.09 12.37
CA ASN A 386 -29.81 2.22 13.24
C ASN A 386 -29.40 2.53 14.69
N LYS A 387 -28.39 1.82 15.21
CA LYS A 387 -27.86 2.03 16.57
C LYS A 387 -27.29 3.45 16.78
N ASN A 388 -26.83 4.09 15.72
CA ASN A 388 -26.26 5.43 15.74
C ASN A 388 -27.20 6.51 15.19
N ASN A 389 -28.48 6.19 14.92
CA ASN A 389 -29.50 7.08 14.38
C ASN A 389 -29.10 7.73 13.05
N ILE A 390 -28.44 6.97 12.16
CA ILE A 390 -28.05 7.43 10.82
C ILE A 390 -29.00 6.79 9.80
N GLU A 391 -29.48 7.60 8.84
CA GLU A 391 -30.30 7.10 7.73
C GLU A 391 -29.49 6.08 6.92
N CYS A 392 -30.09 4.90 6.64
CA CYS A 392 -29.38 3.81 5.99
C CYS A 392 -30.25 3.14 4.92
N PHE A 393 -29.64 2.93 3.76
CA PHE A 393 -30.19 2.13 2.68
C PHE A 393 -29.23 0.99 2.38
N ILE A 394 -29.75 -0.22 2.12
CA ILE A 394 -28.92 -1.39 1.87
C ILE A 394 -29.22 -2.01 0.52
N PHE A 395 -28.17 -2.42 -0.17
CA PHE A 395 -28.23 -3.05 -1.50
C PHE A 395 -27.24 -4.20 -1.58
N GLU A 396 -27.51 -5.15 -2.46
CA GLU A 396 -26.55 -6.20 -2.76
C GLU A 396 -25.39 -5.63 -3.57
N HIS A 397 -25.68 -4.86 -4.61
CA HIS A 397 -24.71 -4.36 -5.58
C HIS A 397 -24.45 -2.84 -5.44
N LEU A 398 -23.21 -2.45 -5.75
CA LEU A 398 -22.78 -1.04 -5.78
C LEU A 398 -23.65 -0.19 -6.70
N LYS A 399 -24.07 -0.74 -7.85
CA LYS A 399 -24.91 -0.04 -8.85
C LYS A 399 -26.19 0.51 -8.25
N ASP A 400 -26.93 -0.31 -7.51
CA ASP A 400 -28.24 0.07 -6.95
C ASP A 400 -28.06 1.06 -5.79
N GLY A 401 -26.99 0.87 -4.99
CA GLY A 401 -26.59 1.83 -3.98
C GLY A 401 -26.24 3.19 -4.58
N PHE A 402 -25.57 3.22 -5.73
CA PHE A 402 -25.22 4.45 -6.43
C PHE A 402 -26.46 5.21 -6.93
N LYS A 403 -27.46 4.52 -7.46
CA LYS A 403 -28.75 5.13 -7.83
C LYS A 403 -29.42 5.79 -6.63
N LYS A 404 -29.47 5.10 -5.50
CA LYS A 404 -30.04 5.65 -4.26
C LYS A 404 -29.25 6.85 -3.74
N MET A 405 -27.93 6.81 -3.82
CA MET A 405 -27.06 7.92 -3.47
C MET A 405 -27.42 9.19 -4.25
N VAL A 406 -27.69 9.07 -5.57
CA VAL A 406 -28.09 10.22 -6.42
C VAL A 406 -29.40 10.87 -5.92
N GLU A 407 -30.36 10.05 -5.46
CA GLU A 407 -31.64 10.55 -4.94
C GLU A 407 -31.51 11.34 -3.62
N VAL A 408 -30.59 10.92 -2.74
CA VAL A 408 -30.47 11.47 -1.37
C VAL A 408 -29.37 12.53 -1.24
N SER A 409 -28.52 12.68 -2.27
CA SER A 409 -27.41 13.64 -2.27
C SER A 409 -27.91 15.08 -2.46
N LYS A 410 -27.19 16.02 -1.83
CA LYS A 410 -27.45 17.47 -1.92
C LYS A 410 -26.14 18.20 -2.22
N THR A 411 -26.28 19.37 -2.81
CA THR A 411 -25.17 20.31 -3.02
C THR A 411 -24.34 20.49 -1.76
N GLY A 412 -23.02 20.36 -1.89
CA GLY A 412 -22.05 20.46 -0.79
C GLY A 412 -21.74 19.14 -0.08
N ASP A 413 -22.40 18.03 -0.45
CA ASP A 413 -22.09 16.72 0.11
C ASP A 413 -20.78 16.13 -0.44
N ILE A 414 -20.20 15.25 0.36
CA ILE A 414 -19.16 14.31 -0.07
C ILE A 414 -19.77 12.92 -0.21
N VAL A 415 -19.56 12.29 -1.34
CA VAL A 415 -19.85 10.87 -1.57
C VAL A 415 -18.54 10.12 -1.43
N LEU A 416 -18.46 9.25 -0.42
CA LEU A 416 -17.25 8.52 -0.07
C LEU A 416 -17.47 7.01 -0.19
N LEU A 417 -16.76 6.37 -1.12
CA LEU A 417 -16.65 4.90 -1.15
C LEU A 417 -15.48 4.48 -0.24
N SER A 418 -15.75 4.18 1.04
CA SER A 418 -14.76 3.67 2.00
C SER A 418 -15.36 2.50 2.79
N PRO A 419 -15.31 1.29 2.21
CA PRO A 419 -16.20 0.19 2.55
C PRO A 419 -15.88 -0.54 3.85
N ALA A 420 -14.72 -0.36 4.47
CA ALA A 420 -14.26 -1.10 5.65
C ALA A 420 -14.26 -2.64 5.49
N SER A 421 -14.44 -3.14 4.27
CA SER A 421 -14.63 -4.56 3.94
C SER A 421 -13.95 -4.89 2.63
N ALA A 422 -13.42 -6.11 2.53
CA ALA A 422 -12.94 -6.66 1.27
C ALA A 422 -14.08 -6.74 0.24
N SER A 423 -13.75 -6.86 -1.03
CA SER A 423 -14.70 -6.86 -2.16
C SER A 423 -14.96 -8.25 -2.76
N TRP A 424 -14.34 -9.28 -2.21
CA TRP A 424 -14.32 -10.63 -2.81
C TRP A 424 -15.65 -11.39 -2.81
N ASP A 425 -16.68 -10.80 -2.23
CA ASP A 425 -18.07 -11.23 -2.37
C ASP A 425 -18.63 -10.98 -3.79
N GLN A 426 -18.10 -9.96 -4.50
CA GLN A 426 -18.60 -9.55 -5.82
C GLN A 426 -17.52 -9.25 -6.86
N TYR A 427 -16.27 -9.01 -6.44
CA TYR A 427 -15.16 -8.62 -7.31
C TYR A 427 -13.93 -9.50 -7.03
N LYS A 428 -13.07 -9.68 -8.01
CA LYS A 428 -11.78 -10.37 -7.81
C LYS A 428 -10.83 -9.58 -6.94
N GLU A 429 -10.76 -8.25 -7.18
CA GLU A 429 -9.91 -7.31 -6.46
C GLU A 429 -10.69 -6.03 -6.11
N CYS A 430 -10.25 -5.29 -5.10
CA CYS A 430 -10.93 -4.07 -4.67
C CYS A 430 -10.83 -2.94 -5.69
N GLU A 431 -9.82 -2.96 -6.53
CA GLU A 431 -9.62 -2.03 -7.64
C GLU A 431 -10.76 -2.09 -8.66
N GLU A 432 -11.33 -3.27 -8.91
CA GLU A 432 -12.50 -3.43 -9.80
C GLU A 432 -13.73 -2.71 -9.24
N ARG A 433 -14.00 -2.81 -7.93
CA ARG A 433 -15.06 -2.07 -7.25
C ARG A 433 -14.84 -0.57 -7.34
N GLY A 434 -13.59 -0.12 -7.18
CA GLY A 434 -13.23 1.30 -7.30
C GLY A 434 -13.38 1.82 -8.74
N ALA A 435 -12.99 1.03 -9.74
CA ALA A 435 -13.15 1.36 -11.15
C ALA A 435 -14.63 1.47 -11.54
N GLU A 436 -15.48 0.57 -11.04
CA GLU A 436 -16.93 0.60 -11.25
C GLU A 436 -17.55 1.86 -10.64
N PHE A 437 -17.15 2.25 -9.42
CA PHE A 437 -17.59 3.50 -8.80
C PHE A 437 -17.21 4.72 -9.65
N LYS A 438 -15.97 4.80 -10.13
CA LYS A 438 -15.49 5.89 -11.00
C LYS A 438 -16.30 5.97 -12.29
N LYS A 439 -16.61 4.82 -12.90
CA LYS A 439 -17.45 4.74 -14.09
C LYS A 439 -18.85 5.34 -13.85
N TYR A 440 -19.48 5.04 -12.71
CA TYR A 440 -20.79 5.62 -12.39
C TYR A 440 -20.74 7.13 -12.15
N VAL A 441 -19.67 7.64 -11.57
CA VAL A 441 -19.46 9.10 -11.43
C VAL A 441 -19.33 9.76 -12.79
N GLU A 442 -18.59 9.14 -13.73
CA GLU A 442 -18.44 9.63 -15.10
C GLU A 442 -19.78 9.61 -15.86
N GLU A 443 -20.56 8.53 -15.74
CA GLU A 443 -21.89 8.39 -16.32
C GLU A 443 -22.85 9.47 -15.79
N LEU A 444 -22.80 9.74 -14.47
CA LEU A 444 -23.59 10.81 -13.84
C LEU A 444 -23.21 12.18 -14.40
N LYS A 445 -21.92 12.46 -14.56
CA LYS A 445 -21.40 13.71 -15.14
C LYS A 445 -21.88 13.92 -16.59
N ASN A 446 -21.92 12.84 -17.35
CA ASN A 446 -22.34 12.86 -18.75
C ASN A 446 -23.88 12.82 -18.95
N GLY A 447 -24.66 12.93 -17.86
CA GLY A 447 -26.13 12.95 -17.92
C GLY A 447 -26.79 11.62 -18.34
N LYS A 448 -26.04 10.51 -18.32
CA LYS A 448 -26.58 9.17 -18.55
C LYS A 448 -27.29 8.71 -17.28
N ARG A 449 -28.61 8.80 -17.26
CA ARG A 449 -29.46 8.16 -16.24
C ARG A 449 -29.52 6.67 -16.55
N ASN A 450 -28.78 5.86 -15.83
CA ASN A 450 -28.89 4.39 -15.87
C ASN A 450 -29.87 3.87 -14.84
#